data_a95d15faecccf9583e7b0a3bc22baebd
#
_entry.id   a95d15faecccf9583e7b0a3bc22baebd
#
_cell.length_a   1.000
_cell.length_b   1.000
_cell.length_c   1.000
_cell.angle_alpha   90.00
_cell.angle_beta   90.00
_cell.angle_gamma   90.00
#
_symmetry.space_group_name_H-M   'P 1'
#
loop_
_entity.id
_entity.type
_entity.pdbx_description
1 polymer ?
#
loop_
_entity_poly.entity_id
_entity_poly.type
_entity_poly.pdbx_seq_one_letter_code
_entity_poly.pdbx_strand_id
1 'polypeptide(L)'
;MLQFVNRRENIAVVRLLEFLSPFRPWYRSLWGVGVILAMEELFEACAAMRQGHLSDAAIKRMASALQRRVGAHPAFTDQEKVFLREQVQQVPRAEGAAHFGIRDLSRLVAADYLTRWGHSVAANRFTPEHFGRSVAAHLLDAGFSGVYLHNFVKSRLKSAAPITLPQLCEELQNEVNASPRREFEVLLAFATVPKFPNGLPQTWLQGPEITAWLKENGFDIAGVRAQAALILKVQARDIYGAAQAARSESDRYAARSLIAMAEPLNRVPWLWVKGAGAPASLKEDARGVGVKELFREDRVFSPDASHSVDAALELLAHLEGSSPPAAIAGGWGAIEGLLADPSDRASAADNLATLVTCSFPRAELTALSYKAQGAHPQVCSDIANAQTNRDRCRVLAQLIIDGALPRMPSVTDEAAVDRLRKLLGNPGPELKTIRDAIGESFHRLYRQRNLILHGGRLDSVALEASLRTVAKLAGAGMDRITHGHYVQNLKPMELVAKANLGIALASRDNVLDCVDLLEINCPPTQGKKREYL
;
A
#
# COMPACT_ATOMS: atom_id res chain seq x y z
N MET A 1 -8.29 -23.21 -13.30
CA MET A 1 -7.40 -22.53 -14.27
C MET A 1 -8.10 -21.29 -14.76
N LEU A 2 -7.43 -20.13 -14.77
CA LEU A 2 -7.97 -18.92 -15.38
C LEU A 2 -8.04 -19.14 -16.88
N GLN A 3 -9.26 -19.13 -17.43
CA GLN A 3 -9.50 -19.40 -18.86
C GLN A 3 -9.83 -18.09 -19.60
N PHE A 4 -8.93 -17.12 -19.55
CA PHE A 4 -9.03 -15.99 -20.48
C PHE A 4 -8.43 -16.38 -21.83
N VAL A 5 -8.97 -15.78 -22.90
CA VAL A 5 -8.68 -16.11 -24.29
C VAL A 5 -7.18 -15.93 -24.63
N ASN A 6 -6.50 -15.02 -23.93
CA ASN A 6 -5.08 -14.78 -24.17
C ASN A 6 -4.25 -14.62 -22.88
N ARG A 7 -2.93 -14.84 -23.01
CA ARG A 7 -1.95 -14.75 -21.91
C ARG A 7 -1.98 -13.37 -21.23
N ARG A 8 -2.14 -12.29 -21.99
CA ARG A 8 -2.08 -10.92 -21.51
C ARG A 8 -3.23 -10.60 -20.55
N GLU A 9 -4.43 -11.08 -20.84
CA GLU A 9 -5.60 -10.96 -19.96
C GLU A 9 -5.43 -11.79 -18.68
N ASN A 10 -4.92 -13.03 -18.81
CA ASN A 10 -4.61 -13.85 -17.63
C ASN A 10 -3.64 -13.15 -16.67
N ILE A 11 -2.56 -12.54 -17.18
CA ILE A 11 -1.61 -11.77 -16.37
C ILE A 11 -2.30 -10.56 -15.73
N ALA A 12 -3.16 -9.84 -16.46
CA ALA A 12 -3.87 -8.67 -15.95
C ALA A 12 -4.76 -9.01 -14.74
N VAL A 13 -5.50 -10.10 -14.83
CA VAL A 13 -6.39 -10.56 -13.73
C VAL A 13 -5.59 -11.07 -12.54
N VAL A 14 -4.52 -11.83 -12.79
CA VAL A 14 -3.63 -12.28 -11.71
C VAL A 14 -3.02 -11.08 -10.98
N ARG A 15 -2.59 -10.04 -11.72
CA ARG A 15 -2.10 -8.79 -11.10
C ARG A 15 -3.18 -8.07 -10.32
N LEU A 16 -4.41 -7.99 -10.83
CA LEU A 16 -5.55 -7.44 -10.11
C LEU A 16 -5.76 -8.17 -8.78
N LEU A 17 -5.86 -9.50 -8.79
CA LEU A 17 -6.01 -10.31 -7.58
C LEU A 17 -4.84 -10.14 -6.61
N GLU A 18 -3.62 -10.05 -7.11
CA GLU A 18 -2.43 -9.83 -6.29
C GLU A 18 -2.48 -8.45 -5.58
N PHE A 19 -2.89 -7.39 -6.27
CA PHE A 19 -3.06 -6.07 -5.66
C PHE A 19 -4.21 -6.01 -4.64
N LEU A 20 -5.25 -6.80 -4.80
CA LEU A 20 -6.36 -6.89 -3.85
C LEU A 20 -6.05 -7.78 -2.64
N SER A 21 -5.03 -8.65 -2.71
CA SER A 21 -4.65 -9.53 -1.62
C SER A 21 -3.91 -8.80 -0.50
N PRO A 22 -4.25 -9.00 0.78
CA PRO A 22 -3.51 -8.42 1.91
C PRO A 22 -2.12 -9.02 2.11
N PHE A 23 -1.88 -10.27 1.62
CA PHE A 23 -0.67 -11.05 1.90
C PHE A 23 0.47 -10.86 0.90
N ARG A 24 0.37 -9.91 -0.01
CA ARG A 24 1.41 -9.65 -1.01
C ARG A 24 2.67 -9.02 -0.37
N PRO A 25 3.87 -9.35 -0.88
CA PRO A 25 5.10 -8.72 -0.43
C PRO A 25 5.17 -7.25 -0.91
N TRP A 26 6.03 -6.44 -0.27
CA TRP A 26 6.14 -5.02 -0.56
C TRP A 26 6.47 -4.70 -2.03
N TYR A 27 7.36 -5.46 -2.67
CA TYR A 27 7.76 -5.25 -4.07
C TYR A 27 6.67 -5.61 -5.09
N ARG A 28 5.64 -6.33 -4.66
CA ARG A 28 4.42 -6.63 -5.43
C ARG A 28 3.19 -5.91 -4.91
N SER A 29 3.34 -5.02 -3.94
CA SER A 29 2.26 -4.22 -3.38
C SER A 29 1.77 -3.14 -4.33
N LEU A 30 0.59 -2.63 -4.07
CA LEU A 30 0.06 -1.45 -4.74
C LEU A 30 0.76 -0.20 -4.16
N TRP A 31 1.62 0.46 -4.93
CA TRP A 31 2.43 1.60 -4.49
C TRP A 31 1.77 2.95 -4.77
N GLY A 32 0.56 2.99 -5.23
CA GLY A 32 -0.09 4.24 -5.59
C GLY A 32 -1.59 4.20 -5.35
N VAL A 33 -2.21 5.34 -5.56
CA VAL A 33 -3.66 5.52 -5.55
C VAL A 33 -4.20 5.56 -6.97
N GLY A 34 -5.51 5.44 -7.13
CA GLY A 34 -6.20 5.64 -8.41
C GLY A 34 -6.03 7.07 -8.91
N VAL A 35 -6.20 7.24 -10.21
CA VAL A 35 -6.10 8.57 -10.83
C VAL A 35 -7.24 9.49 -10.38
N ILE A 36 -8.42 8.93 -10.11
CA ILE A 36 -9.58 9.68 -9.61
C ILE A 36 -9.26 10.24 -8.23
N LEU A 37 -8.82 9.41 -7.28
CA LEU A 37 -8.43 9.88 -5.96
C LEU A 37 -7.28 10.89 -6.04
N ALA A 38 -6.35 10.76 -6.98
CA ALA A 38 -5.28 11.74 -7.15
C ALA A 38 -5.80 13.12 -7.59
N MET A 39 -6.87 13.19 -8.39
CA MET A 39 -7.56 14.45 -8.71
C MET A 39 -8.29 15.03 -7.49
N GLU A 40 -8.97 14.20 -6.72
CA GLU A 40 -9.65 14.61 -5.48
C GLU A 40 -8.64 15.08 -4.42
N GLU A 41 -7.52 14.40 -4.28
CA GLU A 41 -6.41 14.79 -3.40
C GLU A 41 -5.81 16.15 -3.82
N LEU A 42 -5.64 16.41 -5.12
CA LEU A 42 -5.18 17.69 -5.63
C LEU A 42 -6.21 18.79 -5.35
N PHE A 43 -7.50 18.51 -5.53
CA PHE A 43 -8.59 19.43 -5.19
C PHE A 43 -8.56 19.80 -3.69
N GLU A 44 -8.45 18.81 -2.80
CA GLU A 44 -8.33 19.03 -1.36
C GLU A 44 -7.07 19.82 -1.00
N ALA A 45 -5.93 19.48 -1.62
CA ALA A 45 -4.64 20.10 -1.36
C ALA A 45 -4.59 21.59 -1.71
N CYS A 46 -5.32 22.03 -2.75
CA CYS A 46 -5.44 23.46 -3.09
C CYS A 46 -6.12 24.25 -1.98
N ALA A 47 -7.15 23.70 -1.33
CA ALA A 47 -7.79 24.32 -0.19
C ALA A 47 -6.87 24.39 1.04
N ALA A 48 -6.12 23.30 1.29
CA ALA A 48 -5.14 23.24 2.38
C ALA A 48 -3.95 24.20 2.17
N MET A 49 -3.54 24.43 0.92
CA MET A 49 -2.52 25.42 0.59
C MET A 49 -3.00 26.84 0.92
N ARG A 50 -4.24 27.19 0.61
CA ARG A 50 -4.83 28.50 0.98
C ARG A 50 -4.84 28.72 2.50
N GLN A 51 -4.98 27.64 3.28
CA GLN A 51 -4.94 27.66 4.73
C GLN A 51 -3.52 27.65 5.31
N GLY A 52 -2.48 27.56 4.47
CA GLY A 52 -1.09 27.52 4.89
C GLY A 52 -0.58 26.16 5.38
N HIS A 53 -1.36 25.08 5.23
CA HIS A 53 -0.96 23.75 5.67
C HIS A 53 -0.07 23.02 4.64
N LEU A 54 -0.13 23.42 3.38
CA LEU A 54 0.68 22.87 2.28
C LEU A 54 1.36 24.00 1.51
N SER A 55 2.52 23.72 0.90
CA SER A 55 3.28 24.66 0.07
C SER A 55 2.88 24.60 -1.40
N ASP A 56 3.12 25.70 -2.14
CA ASP A 56 3.02 25.73 -3.61
C ASP A 56 3.83 24.62 -4.29
N ALA A 57 5.02 24.31 -3.76
CA ALA A 57 5.87 23.26 -4.30
C ALA A 57 5.21 21.88 -4.20
N ALA A 58 4.47 21.61 -3.12
CA ALA A 58 3.70 20.37 -2.96
C ALA A 58 2.60 20.27 -4.03
N ILE A 59 1.85 21.35 -4.27
CA ILE A 59 0.79 21.37 -5.29
C ILE A 59 1.37 21.21 -6.70
N LYS A 60 2.47 21.89 -7.04
CA LYS A 60 3.17 21.74 -8.32
C LYS A 60 3.62 20.30 -8.57
N ARG A 61 4.16 19.65 -7.54
CA ARG A 61 4.56 18.23 -7.62
C ARG A 61 3.35 17.33 -7.90
N MET A 62 2.24 17.52 -7.17
CA MET A 62 1.00 16.76 -7.37
C MET A 62 0.43 16.97 -8.78
N ALA A 63 0.34 18.20 -9.24
CA ALA A 63 -0.14 18.55 -10.57
C ALA A 63 0.71 17.89 -11.68
N SER A 64 2.03 17.97 -11.55
CA SER A 64 2.97 17.35 -12.50
C SER A 64 2.86 15.81 -12.49
N ALA A 65 2.73 15.18 -11.31
CA ALA A 65 2.52 13.75 -11.21
C ALA A 65 1.20 13.30 -11.82
N LEU A 66 0.12 14.03 -11.56
CA LEU A 66 -1.21 13.78 -12.12
C LEU A 66 -1.19 13.91 -13.65
N GLN A 67 -0.57 14.97 -14.21
CA GLN A 67 -0.45 15.17 -15.65
C GLN A 67 0.29 14.02 -16.34
N ARG A 68 1.40 13.54 -15.76
CA ARG A 68 2.13 12.36 -16.29
C ARG A 68 1.27 11.12 -16.30
N ARG A 69 0.51 10.87 -15.22
CA ARG A 69 -0.35 9.69 -15.07
C ARG A 69 -1.51 9.70 -16.06
N VAL A 70 -2.20 10.83 -16.22
CA VAL A 70 -3.35 10.97 -17.12
C VAL A 70 -2.89 10.96 -18.57
N GLY A 71 -1.74 11.54 -18.91
CA GLY A 71 -1.23 11.60 -20.29
C GLY A 71 -1.12 10.25 -20.99
N ALA A 72 -0.70 9.21 -20.26
CA ALA A 72 -0.58 7.84 -20.76
C ALA A 72 -1.79 6.94 -20.40
N HIS A 73 -2.84 7.51 -19.78
CA HIS A 73 -3.92 6.70 -19.22
C HIS A 73 -5.00 6.38 -20.27
N PRO A 74 -5.30 5.09 -20.54
CA PRO A 74 -6.19 4.69 -21.63
C PRO A 74 -7.67 4.95 -21.35
N ALA A 75 -8.07 5.16 -20.09
CA ALA A 75 -9.46 5.48 -19.72
C ALA A 75 -9.80 6.97 -19.89
N PHE A 76 -8.87 7.80 -20.34
CA PHE A 76 -9.11 9.21 -20.63
C PHE A 76 -9.12 9.45 -22.13
N THR A 77 -10.09 10.22 -22.61
CA THR A 77 -10.10 10.74 -23.99
C THR A 77 -9.01 11.80 -24.18
N ASP A 78 -8.62 12.05 -25.41
CA ASP A 78 -7.59 13.06 -25.68
C ASP A 78 -8.06 14.48 -25.31
N GLN A 79 -9.36 14.78 -25.44
CA GLN A 79 -9.94 16.04 -24.97
C GLN A 79 -9.84 16.20 -23.44
N GLU A 80 -10.13 15.16 -22.68
CA GLU A 80 -9.97 15.15 -21.21
C GLU A 80 -8.51 15.33 -20.78
N LYS A 81 -7.56 14.71 -21.51
CA LYS A 81 -6.12 14.89 -21.27
C LYS A 81 -5.67 16.32 -21.54
N VAL A 82 -6.14 16.93 -22.64
CA VAL A 82 -5.86 18.34 -22.98
C VAL A 82 -6.46 19.24 -21.91
N PHE A 83 -7.75 19.06 -21.58
CA PHE A 83 -8.41 19.83 -20.55
C PHE A 83 -7.64 19.80 -19.22
N LEU A 84 -7.30 18.60 -18.71
CA LEU A 84 -6.54 18.51 -17.45
C LEU A 84 -5.20 19.21 -17.53
N ARG A 85 -4.48 19.08 -18.65
CA ARG A 85 -3.19 19.76 -18.86
C ARG A 85 -3.32 21.26 -18.71
N GLU A 86 -4.36 21.85 -19.28
CA GLU A 86 -4.66 23.28 -19.16
C GLU A 86 -4.96 23.68 -17.71
N GLN A 87 -5.79 22.87 -16.98
CA GLN A 87 -6.12 23.17 -15.59
C GLN A 87 -4.91 23.12 -14.65
N VAL A 88 -3.90 22.31 -14.93
CA VAL A 88 -2.70 22.13 -14.09
C VAL A 88 -1.45 22.83 -14.64
N GLN A 89 -1.56 23.59 -15.72
CA GLN A 89 -0.45 24.35 -16.29
C GLN A 89 0.11 25.38 -15.30
N GLN A 90 -0.78 26.00 -14.54
CA GLN A 90 -0.45 26.81 -13.38
C GLN A 90 -0.90 26.12 -12.11
N VAL A 91 -0.37 26.54 -10.97
CA VAL A 91 -0.83 26.02 -9.67
C VAL A 91 -2.32 26.36 -9.50
N PRO A 92 -3.22 25.37 -9.42
CA PRO A 92 -4.64 25.65 -9.24
C PRO A 92 -4.87 26.33 -7.88
N ARG A 93 -5.57 27.46 -7.90
CA ARG A 93 -5.96 28.18 -6.69
C ARG A 93 -7.31 27.69 -6.19
N ALA A 94 -7.44 27.51 -4.88
CA ALA A 94 -8.71 27.14 -4.26
C ALA A 94 -9.84 28.10 -4.69
N GLU A 95 -10.99 27.53 -5.04
CA GLU A 95 -12.18 28.24 -5.53
C GLU A 95 -12.02 28.93 -6.91
N GLY A 96 -10.92 28.67 -7.61
CA GLY A 96 -10.74 29.10 -9.00
C GLY A 96 -11.36 28.14 -10.00
N ALA A 97 -11.51 28.57 -11.26
CA ALA A 97 -12.07 27.74 -12.34
C ALA A 97 -11.30 26.42 -12.54
N ALA A 98 -9.96 26.46 -12.52
CA ALA A 98 -9.12 25.27 -12.63
C ALA A 98 -9.35 24.27 -11.48
N HIS A 99 -9.53 24.75 -10.25
CA HIS A 99 -9.83 23.93 -9.09
C HIS A 99 -11.16 23.17 -9.25
N PHE A 100 -12.21 23.87 -9.66
CA PHE A 100 -13.51 23.22 -9.92
C PHE A 100 -13.48 22.34 -11.16
N GLY A 101 -12.75 22.72 -12.20
CA GLY A 101 -12.55 21.93 -13.41
C GLY A 101 -11.93 20.56 -13.13
N ILE A 102 -10.93 20.49 -12.24
CA ILE A 102 -10.32 19.22 -11.81
C ILE A 102 -11.34 18.33 -11.08
N ARG A 103 -12.15 18.90 -10.19
CA ARG A 103 -13.22 18.19 -9.47
C ARG A 103 -14.27 17.64 -10.43
N ASP A 104 -14.71 18.46 -11.36
CA ASP A 104 -15.80 18.09 -12.27
C ASP A 104 -15.32 17.04 -13.28
N LEU A 105 -14.06 17.12 -13.74
CA LEU A 105 -13.42 16.07 -14.53
C LEU A 105 -13.30 14.76 -13.73
N SER A 106 -12.90 14.83 -12.45
CA SER A 106 -12.83 13.65 -11.58
C SER A 106 -14.18 12.94 -11.52
N ARG A 107 -15.26 13.67 -11.29
CA ARG A 107 -16.64 13.13 -11.22
C ARG A 107 -17.08 12.52 -12.56
N LEU A 108 -16.81 13.22 -13.66
CA LEU A 108 -17.16 12.76 -15.01
C LEU A 108 -16.50 11.41 -15.31
N VAL A 109 -15.20 11.31 -15.07
CA VAL A 109 -14.46 10.07 -15.37
C VAL A 109 -14.78 8.96 -14.37
N ALA A 110 -15.04 9.28 -13.10
CA ALA A 110 -15.39 8.29 -12.09
C ALA A 110 -16.69 7.54 -12.42
N ALA A 111 -17.65 8.19 -13.08
CA ALA A 111 -18.97 7.64 -13.37
C ALA A 111 -18.92 6.36 -14.22
N ASP A 112 -17.95 6.23 -15.13
CA ASP A 112 -17.83 5.10 -16.06
C ASP A 112 -16.39 4.59 -16.22
N TYR A 113 -15.53 4.85 -15.23
CA TYR A 113 -14.09 4.59 -15.28
C TYR A 113 -13.74 3.14 -15.66
N LEU A 114 -14.42 2.16 -15.06
CA LEU A 114 -14.15 0.74 -15.33
C LEU A 114 -14.70 0.31 -16.70
N THR A 115 -15.82 0.85 -17.14
CA THR A 115 -16.35 0.66 -18.50
C THR A 115 -15.35 1.17 -19.56
N ARG A 116 -14.73 2.34 -19.32
CA ARG A 116 -13.67 2.87 -20.20
C ARG A 116 -12.46 1.96 -20.25
N TRP A 117 -12.11 1.33 -19.14
CA TRP A 117 -11.06 0.30 -19.12
C TRP A 117 -11.46 -0.92 -19.95
N GLY A 118 -12.72 -1.38 -19.85
CA GLY A 118 -13.26 -2.45 -20.69
C GLY A 118 -13.09 -2.17 -22.19
N HIS A 119 -13.44 -0.95 -22.63
CA HIS A 119 -13.24 -0.53 -24.03
C HIS A 119 -11.76 -0.50 -24.44
N SER A 120 -10.87 -0.07 -23.53
CA SER A 120 -9.43 -0.05 -23.80
C SER A 120 -8.84 -1.45 -23.90
N VAL A 121 -9.33 -2.39 -23.10
CA VAL A 121 -8.96 -3.81 -23.17
C VAL A 121 -9.42 -4.42 -24.48
N ALA A 122 -10.68 -4.21 -24.87
CA ALA A 122 -11.24 -4.69 -26.13
C ALA A 122 -10.46 -4.15 -27.35
N ALA A 123 -9.99 -2.90 -27.28
CA ALA A 123 -9.13 -2.27 -28.29
C ALA A 123 -7.64 -2.67 -28.19
N ASN A 124 -7.28 -3.60 -27.28
CA ASN A 124 -5.90 -4.04 -26.99
C ASN A 124 -4.91 -2.90 -26.59
N ARG A 125 -5.42 -1.81 -26.01
CA ARG A 125 -4.68 -0.62 -25.59
C ARG A 125 -4.41 -0.61 -24.10
N PHE A 126 -3.81 -1.69 -23.57
CA PHE A 126 -3.49 -1.80 -22.15
C PHE A 126 -2.20 -2.59 -21.91
N THR A 127 -1.59 -2.43 -20.75
CA THR A 127 -0.61 -3.37 -20.22
C THR A 127 -1.17 -4.04 -18.98
N PRO A 128 -0.89 -5.33 -18.75
CA PRO A 128 -1.41 -6.07 -17.58
C PRO A 128 -1.12 -5.39 -16.25
N GLU A 129 0.10 -4.86 -16.09
CA GLU A 129 0.53 -4.17 -14.87
C GLU A 129 -0.25 -2.86 -14.66
N HIS A 130 -0.41 -2.06 -15.72
CA HIS A 130 -1.15 -0.79 -15.64
C HIS A 130 -2.64 -1.03 -15.36
N PHE A 131 -3.24 -2.00 -16.04
CA PHE A 131 -4.62 -2.40 -15.82
C PHE A 131 -4.83 -2.82 -14.36
N GLY A 132 -4.10 -3.85 -13.89
CA GLY A 132 -4.29 -4.40 -12.55
C GLY A 132 -4.12 -3.34 -11.46
N ARG A 133 -3.10 -2.49 -11.58
CA ARG A 133 -2.83 -1.39 -10.64
C ARG A 133 -3.91 -0.33 -10.64
N SER A 134 -4.35 0.12 -11.82
CA SER A 134 -5.34 1.20 -11.95
C SER A 134 -6.72 0.77 -11.49
N VAL A 135 -7.14 -0.44 -11.86
CA VAL A 135 -8.44 -0.99 -11.46
C VAL A 135 -8.47 -1.29 -9.96
N ALA A 136 -7.43 -1.96 -9.41
CA ALA A 136 -7.35 -2.22 -7.98
C ALA A 136 -7.35 -0.92 -7.16
N ALA A 137 -6.54 0.06 -7.55
CA ALA A 137 -6.47 1.34 -6.86
C ALA A 137 -7.82 2.05 -6.86
N HIS A 138 -8.48 2.15 -8.02
CA HIS A 138 -9.79 2.80 -8.14
C HIS A 138 -10.85 2.15 -7.24
N LEU A 139 -10.95 0.83 -7.23
CA LEU A 139 -11.93 0.11 -6.42
C LEU A 139 -11.68 0.27 -4.91
N LEU A 140 -10.42 0.17 -4.48
CA LEU A 140 -10.03 0.39 -3.09
C LEU A 140 -10.25 1.85 -2.66
N ASP A 141 -9.95 2.81 -3.54
CA ASP A 141 -10.16 4.24 -3.29
C ASP A 141 -11.66 4.60 -3.27
N ALA A 142 -12.49 3.89 -4.03
CA ALA A 142 -13.95 4.01 -3.95
C ALA A 142 -14.52 3.56 -2.59
N GLY A 143 -13.71 2.90 -1.74
CA GLY A 143 -14.05 2.53 -0.37
C GLY A 143 -14.49 1.07 -0.20
N PHE A 144 -14.22 0.21 -1.18
CA PHE A 144 -14.35 -1.23 -0.98
C PHE A 144 -13.15 -1.79 -0.20
N SER A 145 -13.39 -2.83 0.59
CA SER A 145 -12.31 -3.59 1.22
C SER A 145 -11.59 -4.51 0.21
N GLY A 146 -10.29 -4.72 0.42
CA GLY A 146 -9.51 -5.62 -0.42
C GLY A 146 -10.01 -7.07 -0.34
N VAL A 147 -10.48 -7.49 0.84
CA VAL A 147 -11.03 -8.84 1.06
C VAL A 147 -12.31 -9.05 0.25
N TYR A 148 -13.22 -8.10 0.29
CA TYR A 148 -14.46 -8.15 -0.51
C TYR A 148 -14.15 -8.27 -1.99
N LEU A 149 -13.35 -7.37 -2.52
CA LEU A 149 -12.98 -7.32 -3.94
C LEU A 149 -12.24 -8.58 -4.39
N HIS A 150 -11.29 -9.06 -3.58
CA HIS A 150 -10.56 -10.30 -3.89
C HIS A 150 -11.52 -11.49 -4.02
N ASN A 151 -12.46 -11.63 -3.06
CA ASN A 151 -13.45 -12.70 -3.07
C ASN A 151 -14.43 -12.53 -4.23
N PHE A 152 -14.87 -11.32 -4.53
CA PHE A 152 -15.75 -11.02 -5.68
C PHE A 152 -15.09 -11.46 -6.99
N VAL A 153 -13.90 -10.96 -7.30
CA VAL A 153 -13.18 -11.32 -8.53
C VAL A 153 -12.91 -12.83 -8.58
N LYS A 154 -12.48 -13.43 -7.47
CA LYS A 154 -12.18 -14.87 -7.40
C LYS A 154 -13.42 -15.74 -7.60
N SER A 155 -14.59 -15.34 -7.11
CA SER A 155 -15.84 -16.07 -7.31
C SER A 155 -16.29 -16.03 -8.77
N ARG A 156 -16.15 -14.88 -9.44
CA ARG A 156 -16.46 -14.72 -10.86
C ARG A 156 -15.56 -15.59 -11.75
N LEU A 157 -14.28 -15.71 -11.40
CA LEU A 157 -13.33 -16.57 -12.11
C LEU A 157 -13.54 -18.07 -11.89
N LYS A 158 -14.31 -18.46 -10.87
CA LYS A 158 -14.69 -19.84 -10.59
C LYS A 158 -16.03 -20.22 -11.23
N SER A 159 -16.79 -19.26 -11.75
CA SER A 159 -18.05 -19.51 -12.43
C SER A 159 -17.85 -20.42 -13.65
N ALA A 160 -18.81 -21.29 -13.91
CA ALA A 160 -18.78 -22.21 -15.05
C ALA A 160 -18.84 -21.47 -16.41
N ALA A 161 -19.42 -20.27 -16.45
CA ALA A 161 -19.45 -19.42 -17.63
C ALA A 161 -18.12 -18.68 -17.79
N PRO A 162 -17.40 -18.83 -18.92
CA PRO A 162 -16.20 -18.06 -19.18
C PRO A 162 -16.53 -16.56 -19.23
N ILE A 163 -15.68 -15.75 -18.63
CA ILE A 163 -15.80 -14.29 -18.62
C ILE A 163 -14.61 -13.68 -19.35
N THR A 164 -14.83 -12.64 -20.15
CA THR A 164 -13.78 -11.84 -20.76
C THR A 164 -13.35 -10.71 -19.84
N LEU A 165 -12.14 -10.16 -20.04
CA LEU A 165 -11.67 -9.04 -19.22
C LEU A 165 -12.53 -7.77 -19.37
N PRO A 166 -13.04 -7.39 -20.57
CA PRO A 166 -14.03 -6.32 -20.70
C PRO A 166 -15.31 -6.57 -19.90
N GLN A 167 -15.86 -7.79 -19.92
CA GLN A 167 -17.03 -8.14 -19.12
C GLN A 167 -16.77 -8.06 -17.62
N LEU A 168 -15.58 -8.46 -17.16
CA LEU A 168 -15.19 -8.26 -15.76
C LEU A 168 -15.16 -6.77 -15.38
N CYS A 169 -14.69 -5.89 -16.27
CA CYS A 169 -14.72 -4.45 -16.04
C CYS A 169 -16.16 -3.93 -15.91
N GLU A 170 -17.06 -4.38 -16.75
CA GLU A 170 -18.48 -4.02 -16.71
C GLU A 170 -19.15 -4.50 -15.41
N GLU A 171 -18.89 -5.74 -15.00
CA GLU A 171 -19.41 -6.28 -13.74
C GLU A 171 -18.86 -5.52 -12.51
N LEU A 172 -17.58 -5.14 -12.53
CA LEU A 172 -16.99 -4.32 -11.48
C LEU A 172 -17.61 -2.90 -11.46
N GLN A 173 -17.91 -2.32 -12.62
CA GLN A 173 -18.62 -1.03 -12.70
C GLN A 173 -20.04 -1.16 -12.14
N ASN A 174 -20.75 -2.22 -12.49
CA ASN A 174 -22.08 -2.50 -11.96
C ASN A 174 -22.03 -2.69 -10.44
N GLU A 175 -21.01 -3.37 -9.90
CA GLU A 175 -20.82 -3.52 -8.46
C GLU A 175 -20.58 -2.18 -7.77
N VAL A 176 -19.76 -1.30 -8.35
CA VAL A 176 -19.53 0.06 -7.82
C VAL A 176 -20.85 0.85 -7.74
N ASN A 177 -21.71 0.72 -8.75
CA ASN A 177 -23.00 1.41 -8.83
C ASN A 177 -24.05 0.79 -7.89
N ALA A 178 -24.09 -0.54 -7.78
CA ALA A 178 -25.06 -1.28 -6.97
C ALA A 178 -24.76 -1.24 -5.46
N SER A 179 -23.48 -1.03 -5.09
CA SER A 179 -23.02 -1.03 -3.70
C SER A 179 -22.55 0.37 -3.27
N PRO A 180 -23.44 1.38 -3.16
CA PRO A 180 -23.08 2.69 -2.63
C PRO A 180 -22.67 2.58 -1.15
N ARG A 181 -22.01 3.61 -0.62
CA ARG A 181 -21.83 3.71 0.83
C ARG A 181 -23.18 3.75 1.52
N ARG A 182 -23.35 2.87 2.50
CA ARG A 182 -24.59 2.77 3.30
C ARG A 182 -24.25 2.58 4.78
N GLU A 183 -25.22 2.82 5.63
CA GLU A 183 -25.10 2.62 7.07
C GLU A 183 -25.11 1.11 7.38
N PHE A 184 -24.13 0.67 8.17
CA PHE A 184 -24.07 -0.65 8.78
C PHE A 184 -24.15 -0.53 10.30
N GLU A 185 -24.93 -1.42 10.93
CA GLU A 185 -24.93 -1.59 12.37
C GLU A 185 -23.84 -2.56 12.78
N VAL A 186 -22.98 -2.13 13.72
CA VAL A 186 -21.88 -2.94 14.25
C VAL A 186 -21.93 -2.94 15.76
N LEU A 187 -22.05 -4.12 16.37
CA LEU A 187 -21.99 -4.28 17.81
C LEU A 187 -20.54 -4.25 18.29
N LEU A 188 -20.21 -3.26 19.11
CA LEU A 188 -18.96 -3.15 19.87
C LEU A 188 -19.23 -3.50 21.32
N ALA A 189 -18.67 -4.59 21.83
CA ALA A 189 -18.94 -5.09 23.17
C ALA A 189 -17.75 -4.86 24.13
N PHE A 190 -18.07 -4.74 25.42
CA PHE A 190 -17.15 -4.48 26.52
C PHE A 190 -17.28 -5.56 27.56
N ALA A 191 -16.15 -6.08 28.04
CA ALA A 191 -16.11 -7.12 29.07
C ALA A 191 -16.54 -6.59 30.45
N THR A 192 -16.38 -5.29 30.70
CA THR A 192 -16.86 -4.58 31.87
C THR A 192 -17.65 -3.35 31.44
N VAL A 193 -18.64 -2.96 32.25
CA VAL A 193 -19.39 -1.72 31.99
C VAL A 193 -18.46 -0.51 32.13
N PRO A 194 -18.30 0.33 31.08
CA PRO A 194 -17.52 1.55 31.18
C PRO A 194 -18.10 2.52 32.23
N LYS A 195 -17.25 3.30 32.86
CA LYS A 195 -17.68 4.28 33.87
C LYS A 195 -18.34 5.48 33.19
N PHE A 196 -19.54 5.82 33.69
CA PHE A 196 -20.28 7.02 33.27
C PHE A 196 -20.67 7.84 34.51
N PRO A 197 -20.44 9.18 34.51
CA PRO A 197 -20.81 10.03 35.65
C PRO A 197 -22.30 9.97 36.03
N ASN A 198 -23.18 9.82 35.04
CA ASN A 198 -24.64 9.85 35.20
C ASN A 198 -25.29 8.48 34.95
N GLY A 199 -24.54 7.37 35.14
CA GLY A 199 -25.00 6.02 34.81
C GLY A 199 -24.92 5.71 33.29
N LEU A 200 -25.16 4.43 32.95
CA LEU A 200 -25.07 3.92 31.59
C LEU A 200 -26.16 4.59 30.71
N PRO A 201 -25.81 5.21 29.58
CA PRO A 201 -26.81 5.81 28.69
C PRO A 201 -27.76 4.77 28.10
N GLN A 202 -29.03 5.14 27.87
CA GLN A 202 -30.06 4.24 27.33
C GLN A 202 -29.73 3.66 25.93
N THR A 203 -28.80 4.27 25.19
CA THR A 203 -28.32 3.77 23.89
C THR A 203 -27.36 2.60 24.00
N TRP A 204 -26.94 2.24 25.21
CA TRP A 204 -26.05 1.12 25.48
C TRP A 204 -26.87 -0.14 25.85
N LEU A 205 -26.47 -1.26 25.29
CA LEU A 205 -27.05 -2.56 25.57
C LEU A 205 -26.38 -3.20 26.82
N GLN A 206 -27.15 -3.91 27.60
CA GLN A 206 -26.66 -4.74 28.72
C GLN A 206 -26.77 -6.23 28.38
N GLY A 207 -26.28 -7.11 29.25
CA GLY A 207 -26.12 -8.54 28.99
C GLY A 207 -27.28 -9.25 28.27
N PRO A 208 -28.55 -9.17 28.75
CA PRO A 208 -29.68 -9.80 28.04
C PRO A 208 -29.94 -9.22 26.65
N GLU A 209 -29.83 -7.88 26.51
CA GLU A 209 -30.06 -7.18 25.24
C GLU A 209 -28.97 -7.49 24.22
N ILE A 210 -27.71 -7.62 24.67
CA ILE A 210 -26.59 -8.07 23.84
C ILE A 210 -26.87 -9.45 23.28
N THR A 211 -27.30 -10.36 24.15
CA THR A 211 -27.62 -11.74 23.77
C THR A 211 -28.78 -11.80 22.77
N ALA A 212 -29.83 -10.99 23.00
CA ALA A 212 -30.96 -10.87 22.07
C ALA A 212 -30.50 -10.38 20.70
N TRP A 213 -29.75 -9.27 20.65
CA TRP A 213 -29.25 -8.71 19.41
C TRP A 213 -28.39 -9.70 18.61
N LEU A 214 -27.48 -10.43 19.30
CA LEU A 214 -26.63 -11.43 18.65
C LEU A 214 -27.46 -12.56 18.03
N LYS A 215 -28.44 -13.09 18.77
CA LYS A 215 -29.33 -14.15 18.26
C LYS A 215 -30.19 -13.70 17.10
N GLU A 216 -30.80 -12.51 17.19
CA GLU A 216 -31.64 -11.93 16.13
C GLU A 216 -30.86 -11.72 14.82
N ASN A 217 -29.55 -11.48 14.94
CA ASN A 217 -28.67 -11.28 13.77
C ASN A 217 -27.90 -12.55 13.37
N GLY A 218 -28.27 -13.73 13.94
CA GLY A 218 -27.75 -15.03 13.52
C GLY A 218 -26.33 -15.36 14.00
N PHE A 219 -25.84 -14.69 15.05
CA PHE A 219 -24.53 -14.97 15.62
C PHE A 219 -24.59 -16.02 16.73
N ASP A 220 -23.52 -16.83 16.80
CA ASP A 220 -23.30 -17.72 17.94
C ASP A 220 -22.98 -16.89 19.19
N ILE A 221 -23.66 -17.21 20.29
CA ILE A 221 -23.49 -16.56 21.60
C ILE A 221 -22.53 -17.32 22.51
N ALA A 222 -22.12 -18.54 22.14
CA ALA A 222 -21.26 -19.37 22.97
C ALA A 222 -19.92 -18.65 23.26
N GLY A 223 -19.59 -18.50 24.53
CA GLY A 223 -18.34 -17.87 24.96
C GLY A 223 -18.29 -16.35 24.88
N VAL A 224 -19.35 -15.67 24.45
CA VAL A 224 -19.42 -14.21 24.47
C VAL A 224 -19.62 -13.72 25.91
N ARG A 225 -18.58 -13.08 26.47
CA ARG A 225 -18.61 -12.51 27.83
C ARG A 225 -18.58 -10.98 27.70
N ALA A 226 -19.74 -10.36 27.65
CA ALA A 226 -19.90 -8.91 27.56
C ALA A 226 -20.91 -8.43 28.59
N GLN A 227 -20.57 -7.36 29.32
CA GLN A 227 -21.47 -6.73 30.29
C GLN A 227 -22.17 -5.50 29.70
N ALA A 228 -21.56 -4.83 28.74
CA ALA A 228 -22.13 -3.71 28.03
C ALA A 228 -21.76 -3.75 26.54
N ALA A 229 -22.57 -3.13 25.68
CA ALA A 229 -22.25 -2.97 24.26
C ALA A 229 -22.85 -1.68 23.70
N LEU A 230 -22.27 -1.23 22.59
CA LEU A 230 -22.74 -0.10 21.83
C LEU A 230 -22.96 -0.53 20.38
N ILE A 231 -24.11 -0.15 19.81
CA ILE A 231 -24.34 -0.31 18.36
C ILE A 231 -23.78 0.91 17.65
N LEU A 232 -22.70 0.70 16.91
CA LEU A 232 -22.11 1.71 16.04
C LEU A 232 -22.85 1.74 14.70
N LYS A 233 -23.11 2.93 14.19
CA LYS A 233 -23.64 3.17 12.85
C LYS A 233 -22.50 3.72 12.00
N VAL A 234 -21.96 2.90 11.08
CA VAL A 234 -20.81 3.23 10.28
C VAL A 234 -21.13 3.22 8.79
N GLN A 235 -20.53 4.15 8.05
CA GLN A 235 -20.71 4.25 6.60
C GLN A 235 -19.65 3.41 5.87
N ALA A 236 -20.08 2.39 5.13
CA ALA A 236 -19.18 1.52 4.35
C ALA A 236 -19.86 1.02 3.07
N ARG A 237 -19.10 0.42 2.17
CA ARG A 237 -19.63 -0.26 0.97
C ARG A 237 -19.88 -1.74 1.21
N ASP A 238 -19.09 -2.36 2.08
CA ASP A 238 -19.14 -3.79 2.38
C ASP A 238 -18.94 -4.08 3.88
N ILE A 239 -19.23 -5.31 4.29
CA ILE A 239 -19.15 -5.74 5.70
C ILE A 239 -17.74 -5.66 6.28
N TYR A 240 -16.70 -5.88 5.48
CA TYR A 240 -15.31 -5.80 5.95
C TYR A 240 -14.89 -4.34 6.12
N GLY A 241 -15.34 -3.46 5.21
CA GLY A 241 -15.18 -2.02 5.35
C GLY A 241 -15.93 -1.48 6.58
N ALA A 242 -17.12 -2.00 6.89
CA ALA A 242 -17.87 -1.66 8.09
C ALA A 242 -17.11 -2.08 9.37
N ALA A 243 -16.54 -3.28 9.39
CA ALA A 243 -15.70 -3.73 10.50
C ALA A 243 -14.47 -2.83 10.69
N GLN A 244 -13.81 -2.40 9.61
CA GLN A 244 -12.67 -1.49 9.67
C GLN A 244 -13.05 -0.11 10.21
N ALA A 245 -14.17 0.46 9.75
CA ALA A 245 -14.68 1.73 10.26
C ALA A 245 -15.03 1.65 11.76
N ALA A 246 -15.65 0.54 12.20
CA ALA A 246 -15.98 0.32 13.61
C ALA A 246 -14.72 0.15 14.48
N ARG A 247 -13.65 -0.50 13.98
CA ARG A 247 -12.35 -0.55 14.69
C ARG A 247 -11.79 0.84 14.92
N SER A 248 -11.74 1.66 13.89
CA SER A 248 -11.26 3.05 13.98
C SER A 248 -12.04 3.87 14.99
N GLU A 249 -13.37 3.69 15.05
CA GLU A 249 -14.21 4.37 16.03
C GLU A 249 -13.97 3.84 17.45
N SER A 250 -13.84 2.53 17.61
CA SER A 250 -13.48 1.87 18.88
C SER A 250 -12.15 2.37 19.45
N ASP A 251 -11.16 2.60 18.57
CA ASP A 251 -9.84 3.12 18.98
C ASP A 251 -9.90 4.59 19.42
N ARG A 252 -10.79 5.39 18.81
CA ARG A 252 -11.09 6.75 19.30
C ARG A 252 -11.68 6.73 20.69
N TYR A 253 -12.61 5.80 20.98
CA TYR A 253 -13.16 5.66 22.33
C TYR A 253 -12.09 5.22 23.33
N ALA A 254 -11.23 4.26 22.95
CA ALA A 254 -10.14 3.81 23.82
C ALA A 254 -9.15 4.93 24.14
N ALA A 255 -8.77 5.74 23.16
CA ALA A 255 -7.90 6.91 23.36
C ALA A 255 -8.55 7.95 24.29
N ARG A 256 -9.85 8.24 24.09
CA ARG A 256 -10.59 9.20 24.93
C ARG A 256 -10.72 8.69 26.37
N SER A 257 -11.02 7.39 26.56
CA SER A 257 -11.11 6.76 27.88
C SER A 257 -9.78 6.84 28.63
N LEU A 258 -8.67 6.50 27.94
CA LEU A 258 -7.34 6.56 28.53
C LEU A 258 -6.98 7.98 29.01
N ILE A 259 -7.30 9.00 28.21
CA ILE A 259 -7.01 10.39 28.57
C ILE A 259 -7.93 10.91 29.67
N ALA A 260 -9.23 10.54 29.62
CA ALA A 260 -10.21 11.06 30.56
C ALA A 260 -10.19 10.36 31.92
N MET A 261 -9.88 9.06 31.96
CA MET A 261 -10.02 8.23 33.16
C MET A 261 -8.71 7.55 33.58
N ALA A 262 -7.62 7.71 32.82
CA ALA A 262 -6.35 6.98 32.98
C ALA A 262 -6.52 5.44 32.97
N GLU A 263 -7.63 4.94 32.43
CA GLU A 263 -7.96 3.52 32.37
C GLU A 263 -8.23 3.09 30.91
N PRO A 264 -7.68 1.95 30.45
CA PRO A 264 -8.01 1.41 29.14
C PRO A 264 -9.43 0.84 29.13
N LEU A 265 -10.15 0.99 28.02
CA LEU A 265 -11.43 0.32 27.81
C LEU A 265 -11.23 -1.19 27.69
N ASN A 266 -11.94 -1.95 28.53
CA ASN A 266 -11.92 -3.41 28.48
C ASN A 266 -12.87 -3.94 27.40
N ARG A 267 -12.40 -3.88 26.14
CA ARG A 267 -13.17 -4.28 24.95
C ARG A 267 -13.11 -5.79 24.76
N VAL A 268 -14.21 -6.40 24.30
CA VAL A 268 -14.22 -7.77 23.80
C VAL A 268 -13.42 -7.83 22.49
N PRO A 269 -12.63 -8.88 22.21
CA PRO A 269 -11.73 -8.91 21.04
C PRO A 269 -12.45 -9.11 19.71
N TRP A 270 -13.77 -8.99 19.68
CA TRP A 270 -14.61 -9.21 18.50
C TRP A 270 -15.56 -8.05 18.25
N LEU A 271 -15.94 -7.90 16.96
CA LEU A 271 -17.00 -7.03 16.45
C LEU A 271 -18.02 -7.88 15.69
N TRP A 272 -19.28 -7.52 15.78
CA TRP A 272 -20.36 -8.18 15.04
C TRP A 272 -21.02 -7.20 14.09
N VAL A 273 -20.80 -7.38 12.80
CA VAL A 273 -21.41 -6.56 11.75
C VAL A 273 -22.73 -7.20 11.34
N LYS A 274 -23.85 -6.50 11.47
CA LYS A 274 -25.17 -7.00 11.04
C LYS A 274 -25.14 -7.45 9.59
N GLY A 275 -25.58 -8.69 9.34
CA GLY A 275 -25.53 -9.32 8.03
C GLY A 275 -24.20 -10.02 7.69
N ALA A 276 -23.23 -10.04 8.60
CA ALA A 276 -22.06 -10.90 8.47
C ALA A 276 -22.33 -12.31 9.04
N GLY A 277 -21.73 -13.34 8.43
CA GLY A 277 -21.90 -14.72 8.87
C GLY A 277 -21.06 -15.10 10.10
N ALA A 278 -20.08 -14.25 10.51
CA ALA A 278 -19.17 -14.48 11.63
C ALA A 278 -18.67 -13.15 12.22
N PRO A 279 -18.25 -13.15 13.51
CA PRO A 279 -17.63 -11.98 14.11
C PRO A 279 -16.29 -11.65 13.44
N ALA A 280 -15.96 -10.35 13.38
CA ALA A 280 -14.66 -9.86 12.95
C ALA A 280 -13.76 -9.60 14.16
N SER A 281 -12.45 -9.80 14.02
CA SER A 281 -11.50 -9.43 15.08
C SER A 281 -11.53 -7.93 15.35
N LEU A 282 -11.50 -7.51 16.59
CA LEU A 282 -11.32 -6.11 16.98
C LEU A 282 -9.89 -5.62 16.71
N LYS A 283 -8.90 -6.54 16.75
CA LYS A 283 -7.53 -6.21 16.40
C LYS A 283 -7.45 -5.91 14.90
N GLU A 284 -6.90 -4.74 14.54
CA GLU A 284 -6.59 -4.44 13.15
C GLU A 284 -5.61 -5.47 12.56
N ASP A 285 -5.79 -5.77 11.29
CA ASP A 285 -4.78 -6.50 10.55
C ASP A 285 -3.50 -5.64 10.48
N ALA A 286 -2.36 -6.28 10.72
CA ALA A 286 -1.05 -5.65 10.59
C ALA A 286 -0.90 -4.99 9.21
N ARG A 287 -0.45 -3.74 9.16
CA ARG A 287 -0.24 -3.02 7.89
C ARG A 287 0.99 -3.51 7.13
N GLY A 288 1.79 -4.35 7.77
CA GLY A 288 2.90 -5.07 7.16
C GLY A 288 4.21 -4.29 7.13
N VAL A 289 4.47 -3.51 8.16
CA VAL A 289 5.78 -2.90 8.42
C VAL A 289 6.75 -3.99 8.87
N GLY A 290 7.65 -4.41 7.98
CA GLY A 290 8.60 -5.48 8.30
C GLY A 290 10.03 -4.99 8.23
N VAL A 291 10.76 -5.08 9.34
CA VAL A 291 12.21 -4.82 9.45
C VAL A 291 12.88 -6.11 9.89
N LYS A 292 13.12 -7.00 8.92
CA LYS A 292 13.62 -8.37 9.18
C LYS A 292 15.07 -8.41 9.63
N GLU A 293 15.84 -7.38 9.32
CA GLU A 293 17.24 -7.29 9.73
C GLU A 293 17.40 -7.25 11.25
N LEU A 294 16.43 -6.69 11.99
CA LEU A 294 16.44 -6.76 13.46
C LEU A 294 16.52 -8.20 13.97
N PHE A 295 15.77 -9.11 13.35
CA PHE A 295 15.80 -10.53 13.71
C PHE A 295 17.07 -11.22 13.22
N ARG A 296 17.52 -10.92 12.01
CA ARG A 296 18.72 -11.54 11.41
C ARG A 296 20.01 -11.18 12.14
N GLU A 297 20.08 -9.95 12.64
CA GLU A 297 21.24 -9.43 13.34
C GLU A 297 21.14 -9.55 14.87
N ASP A 298 20.14 -10.31 15.36
CA ASP A 298 19.88 -10.54 16.80
C ASP A 298 19.76 -9.23 17.61
N ARG A 299 19.04 -8.24 17.01
CA ARG A 299 18.86 -6.90 17.59
C ARG A 299 17.49 -6.65 18.21
N VAL A 300 16.57 -7.62 18.12
CA VAL A 300 15.21 -7.45 18.66
C VAL A 300 15.21 -7.13 20.16
N PHE A 301 16.11 -7.74 20.91
CA PHE A 301 16.22 -7.58 22.37
C PHE A 301 17.47 -6.79 22.80
N SER A 302 18.09 -6.07 21.87
CA SER A 302 19.30 -5.27 22.13
C SER A 302 19.14 -3.84 21.62
N PRO A 303 18.11 -3.07 22.09
CA PRO A 303 17.91 -1.70 21.66
C PRO A 303 19.02 -0.78 22.16
N ASP A 304 19.40 0.19 21.34
CA ASP A 304 20.30 1.29 21.72
C ASP A 304 19.54 2.62 21.72
N ALA A 305 19.00 2.99 22.86
CA ALA A 305 18.20 4.20 23.03
C ALA A 305 18.97 5.51 22.71
N SER A 306 20.30 5.47 22.63
CA SER A 306 21.12 6.62 22.25
C SER A 306 21.24 6.81 20.74
N HIS A 307 20.81 5.81 19.95
CA HIS A 307 21.01 5.81 18.50
C HIS A 307 19.75 6.21 17.74
N SER A 308 19.90 7.08 16.74
CA SER A 308 18.78 7.62 15.95
C SER A 308 17.99 6.54 15.16
N VAL A 309 18.64 5.43 14.78
CA VAL A 309 17.97 4.32 14.07
C VAL A 309 16.98 3.62 15.00
N ASP A 310 17.34 3.35 16.25
CA ASP A 310 16.43 2.72 17.22
C ASP A 310 15.26 3.63 17.59
N ALA A 311 15.52 4.91 17.81
CA ALA A 311 14.45 5.91 18.02
C ALA A 311 13.49 5.97 16.83
N ALA A 312 13.98 5.86 15.60
CA ALA A 312 13.14 5.81 14.41
C ALA A 312 12.34 4.49 14.30
N LEU A 313 12.91 3.35 14.72
CA LEU A 313 12.21 2.07 14.76
C LEU A 313 11.03 2.10 15.76
N GLU A 314 11.20 2.73 16.92
CA GLU A 314 10.11 2.93 17.89
C GLU A 314 8.97 3.77 17.29
N LEU A 315 9.30 4.89 16.63
CA LEU A 315 8.30 5.71 15.93
C LEU A 315 7.62 4.95 14.80
N LEU A 316 8.37 4.14 14.05
CA LEU A 316 7.86 3.35 12.95
C LEU A 316 6.83 2.30 13.42
N ALA A 317 6.95 1.78 14.63
CA ALA A 317 6.03 0.81 15.19
C ALA A 317 4.57 1.32 15.22
N HIS A 318 4.36 2.64 15.35
CA HIS A 318 3.03 3.23 15.25
C HIS A 318 2.39 3.03 13.87
N LEU A 319 3.19 2.99 12.81
CA LEU A 319 2.68 2.76 11.44
C LEU A 319 2.08 1.35 11.28
N GLU A 320 2.53 0.38 12.08
CA GLU A 320 2.05 -1.01 12.00
C GLU A 320 0.64 -1.20 12.57
N GLY A 321 0.34 -0.64 13.74
CA GLY A 321 -0.89 -1.00 14.45
C GLY A 321 -1.56 0.12 15.25
N SER A 322 -1.15 1.39 15.10
CA SER A 322 -1.81 2.51 15.78
C SER A 322 -2.96 3.09 14.97
N SER A 323 -3.79 3.92 15.61
CA SER A 323 -4.83 4.69 14.92
C SER A 323 -4.27 5.48 13.74
N PRO A 324 -5.05 5.74 12.69
CA PRO A 324 -4.55 6.40 11.48
C PRO A 324 -3.76 7.70 11.73
N PRO A 325 -4.18 8.63 12.61
CA PRO A 325 -3.39 9.83 12.88
C PRO A 325 -2.03 9.55 13.52
N ALA A 326 -1.99 8.63 14.51
CA ALA A 326 -0.76 8.26 15.19
C ALA A 326 0.19 7.50 14.23
N ALA A 327 -0.36 6.62 13.39
CA ALA A 327 0.38 5.91 12.36
C ALA A 327 1.06 6.86 11.35
N ILE A 328 0.33 7.86 10.86
CA ILE A 328 0.87 8.88 9.95
C ILE A 328 1.96 9.71 10.63
N ALA A 329 1.71 10.19 11.84
CA ALA A 329 2.66 11.03 12.58
C ALA A 329 3.94 10.25 12.94
N GLY A 330 3.81 9.06 13.52
CA GLY A 330 4.94 8.20 13.87
C GLY A 330 5.72 7.72 12.64
N GLY A 331 5.00 7.23 11.62
CA GLY A 331 5.63 6.78 10.37
C GLY A 331 6.43 7.88 9.68
N TRP A 332 5.89 9.10 9.59
CA TRP A 332 6.65 10.23 9.04
C TRP A 332 7.80 10.66 9.95
N GLY A 333 7.57 10.73 11.26
CA GLY A 333 8.62 11.08 12.23
C GLY A 333 9.84 10.16 12.15
N ALA A 334 9.62 8.86 11.98
CA ALA A 334 10.71 7.89 11.78
C ALA A 334 11.53 8.19 10.52
N ILE A 335 10.85 8.52 9.41
CA ILE A 335 11.49 8.79 8.12
C ILE A 335 12.23 10.14 8.16
N GLU A 336 11.55 11.19 8.62
CA GLU A 336 12.08 12.55 8.72
C GLU A 336 13.33 12.61 9.60
N GLY A 337 13.31 11.94 10.75
CA GLY A 337 14.43 11.97 11.72
C GLY A 337 15.74 11.37 11.19
N LEU A 338 15.67 10.47 10.19
CA LEU A 338 16.85 9.82 9.63
C LEU A 338 17.29 10.39 8.28
N LEU A 339 16.35 10.90 7.47
CA LEU A 339 16.57 11.10 6.05
C LEU A 339 16.24 12.51 5.55
N ALA A 340 15.75 13.41 6.41
CA ALA A 340 15.46 14.76 6.00
C ALA A 340 16.73 15.62 5.91
N ASP A 341 16.80 16.45 4.86
CA ASP A 341 17.71 17.59 4.86
C ASP A 341 17.15 18.66 5.81
N PRO A 342 17.99 19.32 6.64
CA PRO A 342 17.55 20.38 7.54
C PRO A 342 16.81 21.53 6.82
N SER A 343 17.16 21.81 5.58
CA SER A 343 16.55 22.86 4.75
C SER A 343 15.29 22.41 3.99
N ASP A 344 15.12 21.09 3.77
CA ASP A 344 13.97 20.53 3.06
C ASP A 344 13.52 19.19 3.68
N ARG A 345 12.54 19.26 4.58
CA ARG A 345 11.99 18.06 5.24
C ARG A 345 11.30 17.09 4.28
N ALA A 346 10.80 17.58 3.13
CA ALA A 346 10.16 16.73 2.13
C ALA A 346 11.18 15.84 1.40
N SER A 347 12.48 16.18 1.41
CA SER A 347 13.55 15.38 0.82
C SER A 347 13.64 13.97 1.41
N ALA A 348 13.21 13.76 2.65
CA ALA A 348 13.15 12.46 3.29
C ALA A 348 12.31 11.45 2.50
N ALA A 349 11.25 11.91 1.82
CA ALA A 349 10.41 11.07 0.95
C ALA A 349 11.20 10.54 -0.25
N ASP A 350 11.96 11.40 -0.92
CA ASP A 350 12.77 11.03 -2.08
C ASP A 350 13.96 10.15 -1.68
N ASN A 351 14.57 10.43 -0.52
CA ASN A 351 15.68 9.65 0.02
C ASN A 351 15.25 8.22 0.37
N LEU A 352 14.12 8.05 1.07
CA LEU A 352 13.60 6.72 1.39
C LEU A 352 13.16 5.98 0.12
N ALA A 353 12.52 6.66 -0.83
CA ALA A 353 12.14 6.08 -2.10
C ALA A 353 13.34 5.54 -2.88
N THR A 354 14.46 6.25 -2.84
CA THR A 354 15.72 5.81 -3.46
C THR A 354 16.22 4.49 -2.84
N LEU A 355 16.27 4.40 -1.50
CA LEU A 355 16.69 3.18 -0.79
C LEU A 355 15.79 1.98 -1.10
N VAL A 356 14.47 2.18 -1.08
CA VAL A 356 13.50 1.13 -1.40
C VAL A 356 13.66 0.68 -2.86
N THR A 357 13.86 1.61 -3.78
CA THR A 357 14.06 1.32 -5.20
C THR A 357 15.28 0.45 -5.44
N CYS A 358 16.40 0.72 -4.76
CA CYS A 358 17.61 -0.10 -4.86
C CYS A 358 17.40 -1.55 -4.42
N SER A 359 16.44 -1.78 -3.51
CA SER A 359 16.13 -3.12 -3.01
C SER A 359 15.17 -3.90 -3.92
N PHE A 360 14.47 -3.23 -4.84
CA PHE A 360 13.41 -3.83 -5.64
C PHE A 360 13.91 -4.98 -6.55
N PRO A 361 14.98 -4.82 -7.35
CA PRO A 361 15.42 -5.89 -8.26
C PRO A 361 15.78 -7.16 -7.49
N ARG A 362 16.60 -7.03 -6.43
CA ARG A 362 17.02 -8.18 -5.61
C ARG A 362 15.85 -8.83 -4.89
N ALA A 363 14.88 -8.08 -4.38
CA ALA A 363 13.72 -8.63 -3.70
C ALA A 363 12.86 -9.51 -4.62
N GLU A 364 12.61 -9.06 -5.85
CA GLU A 364 11.86 -9.84 -6.84
C GLU A 364 12.66 -11.04 -7.35
N LEU A 365 13.95 -10.86 -7.65
CA LEU A 365 14.87 -11.94 -8.08
C LEU A 365 15.01 -13.01 -7.00
N THR A 366 15.16 -12.64 -5.72
CA THR A 366 15.24 -13.60 -4.60
C THR A 366 14.02 -14.51 -4.58
N ALA A 367 12.82 -13.92 -4.56
CA ALA A 367 11.60 -14.71 -4.49
C ALA A 367 11.42 -15.61 -5.72
N LEU A 368 11.76 -15.11 -6.90
CA LEU A 368 11.64 -15.85 -8.15
C LEU A 368 12.69 -16.95 -8.27
N SER A 369 13.92 -16.77 -7.73
CA SER A 369 14.99 -17.77 -7.83
C SER A 369 14.63 -19.09 -7.16
N TYR A 370 13.99 -19.07 -5.99
CA TYR A 370 13.51 -20.28 -5.32
C TYR A 370 12.44 -21.00 -6.13
N LYS A 371 11.54 -20.25 -6.77
CA LYS A 371 10.47 -20.81 -7.59
C LYS A 371 11.00 -21.38 -8.91
N ALA A 372 11.94 -20.67 -9.55
CA ALA A 372 12.59 -21.14 -10.77
C ALA A 372 13.38 -22.41 -10.52
N GLN A 373 14.13 -22.49 -9.42
CA GLN A 373 14.85 -23.68 -9.01
C GLN A 373 13.90 -24.87 -8.79
N GLY A 374 12.77 -24.66 -8.11
CA GLY A 374 11.77 -25.71 -7.89
C GLY A 374 11.06 -26.17 -9.16
N ALA A 375 10.81 -25.25 -10.10
CA ALA A 375 10.13 -25.56 -11.36
C ALA A 375 11.05 -26.17 -12.43
N HIS A 376 12.32 -25.77 -12.47
CA HIS A 376 13.29 -26.12 -13.51
C HIS A 376 14.66 -26.47 -12.92
N PRO A 377 14.77 -27.53 -12.09
CA PRO A 377 15.99 -27.81 -11.31
C PRO A 377 17.23 -28.05 -12.18
N GLN A 378 17.08 -28.60 -13.38
CA GLN A 378 18.21 -28.84 -14.29
C GLN A 378 18.77 -27.54 -14.89
N VAL A 379 17.92 -26.66 -15.39
CA VAL A 379 18.33 -25.35 -15.96
C VAL A 379 18.83 -24.41 -14.87
N CYS A 380 18.30 -24.53 -13.67
CA CYS A 380 18.61 -23.68 -12.52
C CYS A 380 19.59 -24.35 -11.53
N SER A 381 20.41 -25.32 -11.95
CA SER A 381 21.41 -25.98 -11.12
C SER A 381 22.38 -24.99 -10.46
N ASP A 382 22.82 -23.97 -11.20
CA ASP A 382 23.74 -22.95 -10.69
C ASP A 382 23.10 -22.06 -9.62
N ILE A 383 21.78 -21.88 -9.66
CA ILE A 383 21.04 -21.22 -8.58
C ILE A 383 21.13 -22.04 -7.28
N ALA A 384 21.06 -23.38 -7.37
CA ALA A 384 21.18 -24.27 -6.22
C ALA A 384 22.58 -24.23 -5.61
N ASN A 385 23.61 -24.10 -6.45
CA ASN A 385 25.02 -24.09 -6.06
C ASN A 385 25.49 -22.71 -5.55
N ALA A 386 24.71 -21.66 -5.73
CA ALA A 386 25.08 -20.30 -5.32
C ALA A 386 25.25 -20.20 -3.79
N GLN A 387 26.38 -19.68 -3.35
CA GLN A 387 26.75 -19.58 -1.93
C GLN A 387 26.00 -18.45 -1.20
N THR A 388 25.63 -17.40 -1.92
CA THR A 388 24.94 -16.23 -1.36
C THR A 388 23.64 -15.96 -2.10
N ASN A 389 22.72 -15.24 -1.44
CA ASN A 389 21.51 -14.77 -2.11
C ASN A 389 21.82 -13.82 -3.28
N ARG A 390 22.92 -13.07 -3.18
CA ARG A 390 23.42 -12.20 -4.24
C ARG A 390 23.76 -13.01 -5.49
N ASP A 391 24.54 -14.08 -5.34
CA ASP A 391 24.94 -14.94 -6.46
C ASP A 391 23.73 -15.62 -7.09
N ARG A 392 22.78 -16.11 -6.26
CA ARG A 392 21.49 -16.65 -6.74
C ARG A 392 20.74 -15.66 -7.64
N CYS A 393 20.67 -14.41 -7.21
CA CYS A 393 19.99 -13.36 -7.97
C CYS A 393 20.72 -13.03 -9.27
N ARG A 394 22.06 -13.03 -9.27
CA ARG A 394 22.87 -12.79 -10.48
C ARG A 394 22.69 -13.91 -11.50
N VAL A 395 22.74 -15.17 -11.06
CA VAL A 395 22.51 -16.33 -11.94
C VAL A 395 21.11 -16.26 -12.57
N LEU A 396 20.06 -15.99 -11.77
CA LEU A 396 18.72 -15.87 -12.32
C LEU A 396 18.58 -14.68 -13.27
N ALA A 397 19.17 -13.53 -12.94
CA ALA A 397 19.14 -12.35 -13.81
C ALA A 397 19.81 -12.67 -15.17
N GLN A 398 20.93 -13.38 -15.16
CA GLN A 398 21.62 -13.82 -16.38
C GLN A 398 20.73 -14.75 -17.22
N LEU A 399 20.09 -15.77 -16.60
CA LEU A 399 19.15 -16.65 -17.30
C LEU A 399 17.99 -15.89 -17.95
N ILE A 400 17.51 -14.82 -17.31
CA ILE A 400 16.43 -13.97 -17.85
C ILE A 400 16.95 -13.15 -19.04
N ILE A 401 18.14 -12.57 -18.95
CA ILE A 401 18.78 -11.76 -20.01
C ILE A 401 19.03 -12.61 -21.26
N ASP A 402 19.57 -13.80 -21.06
CA ASP A 402 19.92 -14.73 -22.14
C ASP A 402 18.69 -15.42 -22.76
N GLY A 403 17.50 -15.20 -22.16
CA GLY A 403 16.28 -15.91 -22.57
C GLY A 403 16.31 -17.40 -22.30
N ALA A 404 17.23 -17.86 -21.45
CA ALA A 404 17.44 -19.27 -21.12
C ALA A 404 16.51 -19.79 -20.02
N LEU A 405 15.82 -18.90 -19.29
CA LEU A 405 14.84 -19.31 -18.27
C LEU A 405 13.58 -19.84 -18.95
N PRO A 406 13.21 -21.14 -18.74
CA PRO A 406 11.99 -21.69 -19.29
C PRO A 406 10.75 -21.00 -18.70
N ARG A 407 9.61 -21.19 -19.36
CA ARG A 407 8.34 -20.64 -18.92
C ARG A 407 7.97 -21.13 -17.51
N MET A 408 7.62 -20.19 -16.64
CA MET A 408 7.21 -20.52 -15.27
C MET A 408 5.81 -21.15 -15.25
N PRO A 409 5.55 -22.16 -14.40
CA PRO A 409 4.25 -22.81 -14.30
C PRO A 409 3.12 -21.88 -13.83
N SER A 410 3.46 -20.92 -12.97
CA SER A 410 2.51 -19.96 -12.42
C SER A 410 2.46 -18.69 -13.26
N VAL A 411 1.25 -18.22 -13.61
CA VAL A 411 1.03 -16.94 -14.31
C VAL A 411 1.58 -15.75 -13.49
N THR A 412 1.51 -15.82 -12.16
CA THR A 412 2.09 -14.80 -11.26
C THR A 412 3.60 -14.72 -11.41
N ASP A 413 4.28 -15.86 -11.53
CA ASP A 413 5.73 -15.90 -11.66
C ASP A 413 6.16 -15.52 -13.08
N GLU A 414 5.38 -15.88 -14.10
CA GLU A 414 5.54 -15.36 -15.47
C GLU A 414 5.46 -13.83 -15.52
N ALA A 415 4.47 -13.25 -14.82
CA ALA A 415 4.37 -11.79 -14.70
C ALA A 415 5.59 -11.16 -14.02
N ALA A 416 6.18 -11.87 -13.04
CA ALA A 416 7.42 -11.43 -12.40
C ALA A 416 8.61 -11.49 -13.35
N VAL A 417 8.73 -12.55 -14.16
CA VAL A 417 9.76 -12.66 -15.21
C VAL A 417 9.62 -11.51 -16.22
N ASP A 418 8.38 -11.21 -16.67
CA ASP A 418 8.15 -10.13 -17.64
C ASP A 418 8.56 -8.76 -17.06
N ARG A 419 8.27 -8.49 -15.76
CA ARG A 419 8.73 -7.25 -15.10
C ARG A 419 10.25 -7.18 -14.98
N LEU A 420 10.88 -8.28 -14.57
CA LEU A 420 12.35 -8.35 -14.48
C LEU A 420 13.01 -8.22 -15.85
N ARG A 421 12.47 -8.85 -16.88
CA ARG A 421 12.97 -8.69 -18.26
C ARG A 421 12.92 -7.24 -18.72
N LYS A 422 11.83 -6.54 -18.42
CA LYS A 422 11.69 -5.11 -18.71
C LYS A 422 12.72 -4.28 -17.94
N LEU A 423 12.87 -4.53 -16.64
CA LEU A 423 13.84 -3.84 -15.78
C LEU A 423 15.28 -4.06 -16.25
N LEU A 424 15.68 -5.32 -16.47
CA LEU A 424 17.01 -5.69 -16.88
C LEU A 424 17.32 -5.19 -18.32
N GLY A 425 16.33 -5.13 -19.20
CA GLY A 425 16.48 -4.59 -20.55
C GLY A 425 16.64 -3.06 -20.61
N ASN A 426 16.20 -2.32 -19.60
CA ASN A 426 16.29 -0.85 -19.56
C ASN A 426 16.38 -0.30 -18.12
N PRO A 427 17.49 -0.57 -17.39
CA PRO A 427 17.54 -0.37 -15.94
C PRO A 427 17.28 1.06 -15.47
N GLY A 428 17.99 2.05 -16.01
CA GLY A 428 17.91 3.44 -15.56
C GLY A 428 16.48 4.01 -15.59
N PRO A 429 15.79 4.02 -16.77
CA PRO A 429 14.41 4.48 -16.87
C PRO A 429 13.41 3.69 -16.01
N GLU A 430 13.58 2.37 -15.90
CA GLU A 430 12.67 1.54 -15.09
C GLU A 430 12.86 1.79 -13.58
N LEU A 431 14.10 1.87 -13.09
CA LEU A 431 14.40 2.25 -11.70
C LEU A 431 13.87 3.66 -11.40
N LYS A 432 14.01 4.61 -12.32
CA LYS A 432 13.43 5.95 -12.16
C LYS A 432 11.90 5.88 -12.02
N THR A 433 11.24 5.11 -12.87
CA THR A 433 9.77 4.94 -12.83
C THR A 433 9.33 4.33 -11.49
N ILE A 434 10.05 3.34 -10.99
CA ILE A 434 9.79 2.71 -9.69
C ILE A 434 10.00 3.73 -8.57
N ARG A 435 11.11 4.46 -8.58
CA ARG A 435 11.43 5.48 -7.58
C ARG A 435 10.37 6.57 -7.53
N ASP A 436 9.96 7.08 -8.69
CA ASP A 436 8.93 8.12 -8.77
C ASP A 436 7.60 7.63 -8.18
N ALA A 437 7.19 6.39 -8.48
CA ALA A 437 5.96 5.80 -7.94
C ALA A 437 6.01 5.59 -6.42
N ILE A 438 7.13 5.15 -5.89
CA ILE A 438 7.35 4.98 -4.45
C ILE A 438 7.45 6.35 -3.76
N GLY A 439 8.16 7.31 -4.36
CA GLY A 439 8.29 8.67 -3.87
C GLY A 439 6.95 9.38 -3.72
N GLU A 440 6.04 9.23 -4.68
CA GLU A 440 4.68 9.79 -4.58
C GLU A 440 3.93 9.25 -3.34
N SER A 441 4.16 7.99 -2.96
CA SER A 441 3.53 7.42 -1.74
C SER A 441 4.08 8.08 -0.47
N PHE A 442 5.39 8.30 -0.37
CA PHE A 442 6.00 8.97 0.79
C PHE A 442 5.69 10.47 0.82
N HIS A 443 5.63 11.14 -0.32
CA HIS A 443 5.16 12.53 -0.38
C HIS A 443 3.70 12.65 0.05
N ARG A 444 2.87 11.66 -0.24
CA ARG A 444 1.48 11.62 0.26
C ARG A 444 1.47 11.48 1.79
N LEU A 445 2.31 10.60 2.36
CA LEU A 445 2.47 10.49 3.81
C LEU A 445 2.83 11.84 4.46
N TYR A 446 3.79 12.56 3.88
CA TYR A 446 4.18 13.90 4.33
C TYR A 446 2.99 14.90 4.29
N ARG A 447 2.23 14.91 3.19
CA ARG A 447 1.04 15.76 3.09
C ARG A 447 -0.01 15.42 4.14
N GLN A 448 -0.30 14.12 4.34
CA GLN A 448 -1.23 13.68 5.37
C GLN A 448 -0.79 14.09 6.78
N ARG A 449 0.50 13.96 7.09
CA ARG A 449 1.06 14.44 8.36
C ARG A 449 0.83 15.93 8.54
N ASN A 450 1.05 16.73 7.50
CA ASN A 450 0.84 18.17 7.59
C ASN A 450 -0.65 18.53 7.76
N LEU A 451 -1.56 17.85 7.08
CA LEU A 451 -3.01 18.05 7.25
C LEU A 451 -3.46 17.69 8.67
N ILE A 452 -2.93 16.61 9.26
CA ILE A 452 -3.27 16.17 10.61
C ILE A 452 -2.68 17.12 11.66
N LEU A 453 -1.35 17.34 11.64
CA LEU A 453 -0.67 18.05 12.71
C LEU A 453 -0.83 19.57 12.65
N HIS A 454 -0.92 20.15 11.47
CA HIS A 454 -1.07 21.61 11.30
C HIS A 454 -2.51 22.00 10.99
N GLY A 455 -3.27 21.16 10.31
CA GLY A 455 -4.65 21.41 9.92
C GLY A 455 -5.71 20.82 10.84
N GLY A 456 -5.34 19.93 11.77
CA GLY A 456 -6.30 19.21 12.63
C GLY A 456 -7.27 18.31 11.85
N ARG A 457 -6.96 17.99 10.58
CA ARG A 457 -7.87 17.28 9.67
C ARG A 457 -7.66 15.78 9.72
N LEU A 458 -8.71 15.06 10.09
CA LEU A 458 -8.75 13.59 10.14
C LEU A 458 -9.64 13.00 9.03
N ASP A 459 -10.19 13.83 8.17
CA ASP A 459 -11.17 13.52 7.14
C ASP A 459 -10.61 13.61 5.71
N SER A 460 -9.27 13.66 5.57
CA SER A 460 -8.64 13.73 4.25
C SER A 460 -9.02 12.53 3.38
N VAL A 461 -9.36 12.80 2.12
CA VAL A 461 -9.75 11.80 1.12
C VAL A 461 -8.67 10.73 0.88
N ALA A 462 -7.40 11.07 1.13
CA ALA A 462 -6.27 10.18 0.87
C ALA A 462 -5.69 9.50 2.13
N LEU A 463 -6.29 9.66 3.30
CA LEU A 463 -5.75 9.15 4.57
C LEU A 463 -5.58 7.62 4.55
N GLU A 464 -6.66 6.89 4.29
CA GLU A 464 -6.65 5.42 4.23
C GLU A 464 -5.77 4.88 3.09
N ALA A 465 -5.83 5.54 1.93
CA ALA A 465 -5.01 5.19 0.79
C ALA A 465 -3.51 5.39 1.07
N SER A 466 -3.14 6.38 1.87
CA SER A 466 -1.75 6.62 2.30
C SER A 466 -1.23 5.46 3.16
N LEU A 467 -1.98 5.06 4.18
CA LEU A 467 -1.61 3.95 5.06
C LEU A 467 -1.48 2.62 4.30
N ARG A 468 -2.42 2.35 3.39
CA ARG A 468 -2.41 1.15 2.53
C ARG A 468 -1.13 1.03 1.70
N THR A 469 -0.58 2.15 1.21
CA THR A 469 0.57 2.15 0.30
C THR A 469 1.90 2.25 1.02
N VAL A 470 1.97 2.97 2.13
CA VAL A 470 3.24 3.39 2.76
C VAL A 470 3.80 2.34 3.72
N ALA A 471 2.97 1.65 4.50
CA ALA A 471 3.45 0.82 5.61
C ALA A 471 4.52 -0.22 5.18
N LYS A 472 4.22 -1.01 4.15
CA LYS A 472 5.16 -2.01 3.63
C LYS A 472 6.42 -1.40 3.00
N LEU A 473 6.30 -0.24 2.37
CA LEU A 473 7.43 0.47 1.76
C LEU A 473 8.35 1.07 2.83
N ALA A 474 7.77 1.67 3.88
CA ALA A 474 8.53 2.21 5.00
C ALA A 474 9.31 1.10 5.73
N GLY A 475 8.66 -0.05 5.97
CA GLY A 475 9.34 -1.23 6.51
C GLY A 475 10.53 -1.68 5.65
N ALA A 476 10.34 -1.77 4.33
CA ALA A 476 11.41 -2.17 3.41
C ALA A 476 12.58 -1.18 3.38
N GLY A 477 12.31 0.13 3.49
CA GLY A 477 13.35 1.15 3.57
C GLY A 477 14.10 1.10 4.89
N MET A 478 13.38 0.97 6.01
CA MET A 478 13.99 0.82 7.33
C MET A 478 14.79 -0.47 7.46
N ASP A 479 14.37 -1.57 6.82
CA ASP A 479 15.14 -2.79 6.72
C ASP A 479 16.53 -2.55 6.11
N ARG A 480 16.63 -1.72 5.06
CA ARG A 480 17.91 -1.33 4.45
C ARG A 480 18.74 -0.41 5.33
N ILE A 481 18.11 0.55 6.00
CA ILE A 481 18.80 1.44 6.95
C ILE A 481 19.37 0.63 8.12
N THR A 482 18.59 -0.29 8.67
CA THR A 482 18.99 -1.18 9.76
C THR A 482 20.17 -2.06 9.35
N HIS A 483 20.11 -2.67 8.15
CA HIS A 483 21.25 -3.41 7.59
C HIS A 483 22.48 -2.53 7.38
N GLY A 484 22.31 -1.35 6.79
CA GLY A 484 23.40 -0.38 6.59
C GLY A 484 24.07 0.00 7.91
N HIS A 485 23.28 0.21 8.94
CA HIS A 485 23.77 0.58 10.26
C HIS A 485 24.51 -0.57 10.97
N TYR A 486 23.83 -1.69 11.19
CA TYR A 486 24.40 -2.77 12.02
C TYR A 486 25.42 -3.65 11.31
N VAL A 487 25.33 -3.81 9.98
CA VAL A 487 26.20 -4.71 9.20
C VAL A 487 27.32 -3.94 8.49
N GLN A 488 26.99 -2.77 7.93
CA GLN A 488 27.92 -2.01 7.09
C GLN A 488 28.55 -0.82 7.83
N ASN A 489 28.10 -0.49 9.05
CA ASN A 489 28.51 0.68 9.82
C ASN A 489 28.36 2.00 9.04
N LEU A 490 27.26 2.13 8.27
CA LEU A 490 26.93 3.31 7.47
C LEU A 490 25.85 4.15 8.16
N LYS A 491 26.02 5.47 8.10
CA LYS A 491 24.94 6.39 8.47
C LYS A 491 23.83 6.37 7.42
N PRO A 492 22.57 6.67 7.79
CA PRO A 492 21.44 6.66 6.84
C PRO A 492 21.69 7.50 5.58
N MET A 493 22.24 8.71 5.70
CA MET A 493 22.51 9.60 4.55
C MET A 493 23.70 9.13 3.70
N GLU A 494 24.67 8.43 4.26
CA GLU A 494 25.74 7.77 3.49
C GLU A 494 25.18 6.64 2.64
N LEU A 495 24.23 5.89 3.18
CA LEU A 495 23.52 4.84 2.44
C LEU A 495 22.68 5.43 1.30
N VAL A 496 22.03 6.60 1.52
CA VAL A 496 21.30 7.33 0.47
C VAL A 496 22.24 7.80 -0.64
N ALA A 497 23.40 8.35 -0.30
CA ALA A 497 24.39 8.78 -1.29
C ALA A 497 24.86 7.60 -2.15
N LYS A 498 25.12 6.46 -1.52
CA LYS A 498 25.48 5.21 -2.19
C LYS A 498 24.36 4.72 -3.13
N ALA A 499 23.11 4.78 -2.68
CA ALA A 499 21.94 4.41 -3.47
C ALA A 499 21.74 5.32 -4.70
N ASN A 500 21.89 6.62 -4.52
CA ASN A 500 21.82 7.58 -5.64
C ASN A 500 22.90 7.30 -6.69
N LEU A 501 24.13 7.05 -6.26
CA LEU A 501 25.22 6.67 -7.14
C LEU A 501 24.91 5.36 -7.89
N GLY A 502 24.44 4.33 -7.17
CA GLY A 502 24.08 3.04 -7.76
C GLY A 502 23.01 3.16 -8.84
N ILE A 503 21.95 3.93 -8.60
CA ILE A 503 20.91 4.16 -9.61
C ILE A 503 21.44 4.96 -10.81
N ALA A 504 22.28 5.98 -10.57
CA ALA A 504 22.84 6.82 -11.64
C ALA A 504 23.78 6.02 -12.57
N LEU A 505 24.51 5.04 -12.02
CA LEU A 505 25.42 4.18 -12.77
C LEU A 505 24.74 2.96 -13.40
N ALA A 506 23.50 2.65 -13.05
CA ALA A 506 22.75 1.54 -13.63
C ALA A 506 22.55 1.74 -15.14
N SER A 507 23.21 0.93 -15.95
CA SER A 507 23.19 1.03 -17.41
C SER A 507 22.86 -0.31 -18.08
N ARG A 508 22.66 -0.29 -19.40
CA ARG A 508 22.47 -1.50 -20.17
C ARG A 508 23.76 -2.32 -20.33
N ASP A 509 24.91 -1.66 -20.24
CA ASP A 509 26.21 -2.33 -20.46
C ASP A 509 26.61 -3.17 -19.26
N ASN A 510 26.05 -2.89 -18.06
CA ASN A 510 26.32 -3.63 -16.84
C ASN A 510 25.02 -3.94 -16.06
N VAL A 511 24.15 -4.71 -16.69
CA VAL A 511 22.79 -4.98 -16.21
C VAL A 511 22.78 -5.70 -14.85
N LEU A 512 23.79 -6.53 -14.57
CA LEU A 512 23.90 -7.24 -13.29
C LEU A 512 24.15 -6.32 -12.10
N ASP A 513 24.63 -5.10 -12.32
CA ASP A 513 24.77 -4.10 -11.25
C ASP A 513 23.42 -3.75 -10.60
N CYS A 514 22.29 -3.94 -11.33
CA CYS A 514 20.96 -3.79 -10.73
C CYS A 514 20.70 -4.70 -9.52
N VAL A 515 21.43 -5.80 -9.39
CA VAL A 515 21.35 -6.70 -8.23
C VAL A 515 22.07 -6.10 -7.03
N ASP A 516 23.03 -5.21 -7.24
CA ASP A 516 24.01 -4.74 -6.25
C ASP A 516 24.00 -3.22 -6.02
N LEU A 517 22.91 -2.53 -6.31
CA LEU A 517 22.81 -1.06 -6.25
C LEU A 517 23.24 -0.42 -4.90
N LEU A 518 23.17 -1.15 -3.80
CA LEU A 518 23.63 -0.69 -2.48
C LEU A 518 25.01 -1.24 -2.08
N GLU A 519 25.62 -2.08 -2.90
CA GLU A 519 26.87 -2.77 -2.59
C GLU A 519 28.01 -2.42 -3.55
N ILE A 520 27.79 -1.45 -4.45
CA ILE A 520 28.79 -1.04 -5.43
C ILE A 520 30.12 -0.70 -4.73
N ASN A 521 31.15 -1.50 -5.06
CA ASN A 521 32.56 -1.26 -4.70
C ASN A 521 32.94 -1.22 -3.21
N CYS A 522 32.32 -2.03 -2.34
CA CYS A 522 33.05 -2.42 -1.15
C CYS A 522 34.00 -3.57 -1.51
N PRO A 523 35.33 -3.44 -1.35
CA PRO A 523 36.22 -4.61 -1.39
C PRO A 523 35.70 -5.63 -0.37
N PRO A 524 35.86 -6.95 -0.62
CA PRO A 524 35.40 -7.95 0.31
C PRO A 524 36.06 -7.69 1.65
N THR A 525 35.29 -7.27 2.63
CA THR A 525 35.73 -7.28 4.01
C THR A 525 36.06 -8.73 4.32
N GLN A 526 37.32 -9.01 4.58
CA GLN A 526 37.75 -10.28 5.19
C GLN A 526 37.11 -10.37 6.57
N GLY A 527 35.88 -10.86 6.61
CA GLY A 527 35.05 -10.93 7.78
C GLY A 527 34.30 -12.25 7.86
N LYS A 528 34.79 -13.10 8.74
CA LYS A 528 34.11 -14.23 9.39
C LYS A 528 33.01 -14.91 8.55
N LYS A 529 33.33 -16.09 8.03
CA LYS A 529 32.35 -17.08 7.60
C LYS A 529 31.31 -17.23 8.71
N ARG A 530 30.15 -16.62 8.56
CA ARG A 530 28.95 -16.98 9.31
C ARG A 530 28.20 -18.01 8.46
N GLU A 531 28.20 -19.24 8.92
CA GLU A 531 27.34 -20.28 8.43
C GLU A 531 25.89 -19.82 8.72
N TYR A 532 25.14 -19.61 7.67
CA TYR A 532 23.70 -19.37 7.73
C TYR A 532 22.99 -20.69 7.57
N LEU A 533 22.40 -21.18 8.65
CA LEU A 533 21.32 -22.16 8.64
C LEU A 533 20.02 -21.52 8.16
#